data_025834d83efca719aa4fc152404bda7a
#
_entry.id   025834d83efca719aa4fc152404bda7a
#
_cell.length_a   1.000
_cell.length_b   1.000
_cell.length_c   1.000
_cell.angle_alpha   90.00
_cell.angle_beta   90.00
_cell.angle_gamma   90.00
#
_symmetry.space_group_name_H-M   'P 1'
#
loop_
_entity.id
_entity.type
_entity.pdbx_description
1 polymer ?
#
loop_
_entity_poly.entity_id
_entity_poly.type
_entity_poly.pdbx_seq_one_letter_code
_entity_poly.pdbx_strand_id
1 'polypeptide(L)'
;MEGSLYHLIKSRKGRPLAGGLVSSIFHQIVAGLDHIHAYGYFHRDMKPENVLVTTTGYFDYATVSPIAPPNAPKEKDVVAIIKLADFSLARETKSIPPYTEYVSTRWYRAPEVLLLSRDYSNPVDMWALGTIMAELVNLQPLFPGSDQVDQVARICEILGDPSDKYGIDDTGSTIGGGAWANGDRLAQAVGFQFPKVRAILPTIRVCSNADSTIDSAQGLLLSVQGDGPAVVDRLYTKPSMV
;
A
#
# COMPACT_ATOMS: atom_id res chain seq x y z
N MET A 1 -10.27 -21.27 4.71
CA MET A 1 -9.94 -20.29 3.68
C MET A 1 -9.42 -21.06 2.47
N GLU A 2 -9.87 -20.72 1.26
CA GLU A 2 -9.58 -21.47 0.03
C GLU A 2 -8.21 -21.12 -0.55
N GLY A 3 -7.69 -19.96 -0.22
CA GLY A 3 -6.40 -19.47 -0.70
C GLY A 3 -6.01 -18.16 -0.07
N SER A 4 -5.05 -17.47 -0.70
CA SER A 4 -4.63 -16.12 -0.33
C SER A 4 -4.94 -15.13 -1.46
N LEU A 5 -4.79 -13.84 -1.16
CA LEU A 5 -4.94 -12.77 -2.15
C LEU A 5 -3.98 -12.95 -3.33
N TYR A 6 -2.77 -13.46 -3.08
CA TYR A 6 -1.83 -13.87 -4.13
C TYR A 6 -2.47 -14.85 -5.13
N HIS A 7 -3.15 -15.90 -4.64
CA HIS A 7 -3.82 -16.88 -5.49
C HIS A 7 -4.98 -16.26 -6.26
N LEU A 8 -5.75 -15.37 -5.63
CA LEU A 8 -6.82 -14.64 -6.31
C LEU A 8 -6.26 -13.80 -7.47
N ILE A 9 -5.21 -12.99 -7.24
CA ILE A 9 -4.56 -12.17 -8.25
C ILE A 9 -4.04 -13.05 -9.41
N LYS A 10 -3.32 -14.12 -9.11
CA LYS A 10 -2.78 -15.04 -10.13
C LYS A 10 -3.86 -15.73 -10.94
N SER A 11 -4.98 -16.09 -10.32
CA SER A 11 -6.12 -16.73 -11.01
C SER A 11 -6.78 -15.83 -12.05
N ARG A 12 -6.60 -14.51 -11.94
CA ARG A 12 -7.19 -13.54 -12.87
C ARG A 12 -6.58 -13.61 -14.28
N LYS A 13 -5.33 -14.07 -14.41
CA LYS A 13 -4.63 -14.17 -15.72
C LYS A 13 -4.71 -12.87 -16.52
N GLY A 14 -4.49 -11.72 -15.86
CA GLY A 14 -4.54 -10.39 -16.46
C GLY A 14 -5.95 -9.78 -16.61
N ARG A 15 -7.03 -10.44 -16.17
CA ARG A 15 -8.37 -9.87 -16.15
C ARG A 15 -8.54 -9.00 -14.89
N PRO A 16 -8.81 -7.70 -15.00
CA PRO A 16 -9.00 -6.84 -13.84
C PRO A 16 -10.07 -7.38 -12.87
N LEU A 17 -9.93 -7.05 -11.60
CA LEU A 17 -10.97 -7.21 -10.60
C LEU A 17 -12.02 -6.09 -10.79
N ALA A 18 -13.29 -6.39 -10.52
CA ALA A 18 -14.31 -5.35 -10.45
C ALA A 18 -13.92 -4.30 -9.41
N GLY A 19 -14.09 -3.00 -9.73
CA GLY A 19 -13.70 -1.91 -8.83
C GLY A 19 -14.35 -2.01 -7.45
N GLY A 20 -15.64 -2.39 -7.39
CA GLY A 20 -16.33 -2.63 -6.13
C GLY A 20 -15.79 -3.83 -5.34
N LEU A 21 -15.25 -4.87 -6.01
CA LEU A 21 -14.56 -5.96 -5.34
C LEU A 21 -13.22 -5.48 -4.75
N VAL A 22 -12.44 -4.70 -5.51
CA VAL A 22 -11.19 -4.10 -5.01
C VAL A 22 -11.45 -3.28 -3.75
N SER A 23 -12.46 -2.40 -3.78
CA SER A 23 -12.87 -1.59 -2.63
C SER A 23 -13.29 -2.45 -1.44
N SER A 24 -14.06 -3.52 -1.68
CA SER A 24 -14.49 -4.45 -0.62
C SER A 24 -13.31 -5.17 0.03
N ILE A 25 -12.37 -5.67 -0.77
CA ILE A 25 -11.15 -6.33 -0.27
C ILE A 25 -10.32 -5.34 0.56
N PHE A 26 -10.08 -4.16 0.03
CA PHE A 26 -9.31 -3.11 0.69
C PHE A 26 -9.93 -2.72 2.03
N HIS A 27 -11.24 -2.48 2.06
CA HIS A 27 -11.96 -2.14 3.29
C HIS A 27 -11.80 -3.23 4.38
N GLN A 28 -11.89 -4.51 4.01
CA GLN A 28 -11.74 -5.61 4.94
C GLN A 28 -10.30 -5.72 5.49
N ILE A 29 -9.27 -5.46 4.66
CA ILE A 29 -7.87 -5.42 5.12
C ILE A 29 -7.67 -4.25 6.08
N VAL A 30 -8.18 -3.05 5.74
CA VAL A 30 -8.12 -1.87 6.62
C VAL A 30 -8.78 -2.16 7.97
N ALA A 31 -9.97 -2.74 7.97
CA ALA A 31 -10.67 -3.08 9.22
C ALA A 31 -9.87 -4.09 10.08
N GLY A 32 -9.19 -5.04 9.44
CA GLY A 32 -8.31 -5.98 10.14
C GLY A 32 -7.07 -5.30 10.73
N LEU A 33 -6.44 -4.40 10.00
CA LEU A 33 -5.28 -3.62 10.49
C LEU A 33 -5.69 -2.65 11.59
N ASP A 34 -6.81 -1.93 11.42
CA ASP A 34 -7.34 -1.04 12.45
C ASP A 34 -7.54 -1.78 13.77
N HIS A 35 -8.13 -2.98 13.70
CA HIS A 35 -8.32 -3.80 14.88
C HIS A 35 -7.00 -4.11 15.60
N ILE A 36 -5.99 -4.65 14.93
CA ILE A 36 -4.73 -5.00 15.58
C ILE A 36 -3.97 -3.77 16.08
N HIS A 37 -3.98 -2.65 15.31
CA HIS A 37 -3.35 -1.39 15.71
C HIS A 37 -4.04 -0.79 16.94
N ALA A 38 -5.36 -0.83 17.04
CA ALA A 38 -6.11 -0.37 18.21
C ALA A 38 -5.78 -1.17 19.48
N TYR A 39 -5.42 -2.44 19.33
CA TYR A 39 -4.94 -3.28 20.43
C TYR A 39 -3.43 -3.15 20.70
N GLY A 40 -2.77 -2.22 20.04
CA GLY A 40 -1.35 -1.93 20.26
C GLY A 40 -0.38 -2.92 19.60
N TYR A 41 -0.81 -3.60 18.56
CA TYR A 41 0.04 -4.50 17.76
C TYR A 41 0.18 -4.01 16.33
N PHE A 42 1.26 -4.37 15.67
CA PHE A 42 1.43 -4.22 14.23
C PHE A 42 1.95 -5.52 13.61
N HIS A 43 1.55 -5.75 12.34
CA HIS A 43 1.71 -7.04 11.69
C HIS A 43 3.14 -7.30 11.21
N ARG A 44 3.79 -6.29 10.59
CA ARG A 44 5.16 -6.29 10.08
C ARG A 44 5.43 -7.14 8.81
N ASP A 45 4.57 -8.06 8.44
CA ASP A 45 4.72 -8.91 7.24
C ASP A 45 3.45 -8.94 6.39
N MET A 46 2.88 -7.76 6.19
CA MET A 46 1.74 -7.63 5.29
C MET A 46 2.19 -7.85 3.84
N LYS A 47 1.54 -8.82 3.18
CA LYS A 47 1.75 -9.19 1.77
C LYS A 47 0.54 -10.00 1.28
N PRO A 48 0.32 -10.14 -0.04
CA PRO A 48 -0.82 -10.88 -0.57
C PRO A 48 -0.92 -12.34 -0.10
N GLU A 49 0.20 -12.99 0.21
CA GLU A 49 0.24 -14.36 0.75
C GLU A 49 -0.37 -14.46 2.15
N ASN A 50 -0.23 -13.40 2.96
CA ASN A 50 -0.71 -13.35 4.35
C ASN A 50 -2.13 -12.76 4.48
N VAL A 51 -2.77 -12.45 3.36
CA VAL A 51 -4.17 -12.06 3.27
C VAL A 51 -4.98 -13.22 2.74
N LEU A 52 -5.66 -13.94 3.63
CA LEU A 52 -6.44 -15.12 3.25
C LEU A 52 -7.78 -14.73 2.65
N VAL A 53 -8.20 -15.49 1.65
CA VAL A 53 -9.41 -15.26 0.86
C VAL A 53 -10.30 -16.51 0.87
N THR A 54 -11.60 -16.29 1.01
CA THR A 54 -12.65 -17.27 0.70
C THR A 54 -13.64 -16.61 -0.25
N THR A 55 -13.99 -17.27 -1.33
CA THR A 55 -15.00 -16.79 -2.27
C THR A 55 -16.35 -17.44 -2.02
N THR A 56 -17.43 -16.65 -1.98
CA THR A 56 -18.78 -17.15 -1.56
C THR A 56 -19.84 -16.98 -2.65
N GLY A 57 -19.43 -16.90 -3.91
CA GLY A 57 -20.35 -16.74 -5.03
C GLY A 57 -20.03 -15.51 -5.87
N TYR A 58 -21.05 -14.99 -6.57
CA TYR A 58 -20.90 -13.84 -7.48
C TYR A 58 -21.84 -12.71 -7.05
N PHE A 59 -21.39 -11.49 -7.33
CA PHE A 59 -22.14 -10.27 -7.10
C PHE A 59 -21.99 -9.29 -8.27
N ASP A 60 -23.02 -8.51 -8.53
CA ASP A 60 -23.00 -7.45 -9.54
C ASP A 60 -22.60 -6.13 -8.87
N TYR A 61 -21.30 -5.83 -8.91
CA TYR A 61 -20.74 -4.64 -8.30
C TYR A 61 -21.09 -3.38 -9.08
N ALA A 62 -21.50 -2.34 -8.39
CA ALA A 62 -21.62 -1.02 -9.00
C ALA A 62 -20.24 -0.47 -9.35
N THR A 63 -20.17 0.32 -10.42
CA THR A 63 -18.98 1.07 -10.77
C THR A 63 -18.66 2.08 -9.67
N VAL A 64 -17.44 2.08 -9.15
CA VAL A 64 -17.00 2.98 -8.06
C VAL A 64 -16.47 4.32 -8.57
N SER A 65 -16.38 4.53 -9.86
CA SER A 65 -15.94 5.80 -10.44
C SER A 65 -16.91 6.94 -10.11
N PRO A 66 -16.46 8.06 -9.53
CA PRO A 66 -17.33 9.20 -9.22
C PRO A 66 -17.88 9.91 -10.45
N ILE A 67 -17.29 9.67 -11.63
CA ILE A 67 -17.74 10.20 -12.92
C ILE A 67 -18.67 9.24 -13.67
N ALA A 68 -18.88 8.03 -13.14
CA ALA A 68 -19.76 7.06 -13.76
C ALA A 68 -21.23 7.52 -13.70
N PRO A 69 -22.01 7.39 -14.79
CA PRO A 69 -23.43 7.71 -14.75
C PRO A 69 -24.17 6.76 -13.79
N PRO A 70 -25.30 7.18 -13.19
CA PRO A 70 -26.05 6.36 -12.23
C PRO A 70 -26.51 5.00 -12.75
N ASN A 71 -26.59 4.85 -14.08
CA ASN A 71 -26.97 3.62 -14.78
C ASN A 71 -25.79 2.90 -15.43
N ALA A 72 -24.54 3.19 -15.00
CA ALA A 72 -23.37 2.50 -15.51
C ALA A 72 -23.52 0.97 -15.37
N PRO A 73 -23.02 0.18 -16.33
CA PRO A 73 -23.07 -1.27 -16.27
C PRO A 73 -22.43 -1.80 -14.98
N LYS A 74 -23.11 -2.73 -14.33
CA LYS A 74 -22.52 -3.44 -13.17
C LYS A 74 -21.48 -4.44 -13.64
N GLU A 75 -20.44 -4.60 -12.83
CA GLU A 75 -19.37 -5.57 -13.07
C GLU A 75 -19.61 -6.82 -12.22
N LYS A 76 -19.82 -7.97 -12.88
CA LYS A 76 -20.02 -9.23 -12.19
C LYS A 76 -18.68 -9.82 -11.78
N ASP A 77 -18.49 -10.02 -10.48
CA ASP A 77 -17.28 -10.64 -9.93
C ASP A 77 -17.61 -11.48 -8.69
N VAL A 78 -16.59 -12.15 -8.14
CA VAL A 78 -16.73 -12.99 -6.93
C VAL A 78 -16.99 -12.12 -5.69
N VAL A 79 -17.66 -12.69 -4.71
CA VAL A 79 -17.71 -12.12 -3.35
C VAL A 79 -16.56 -12.71 -2.55
N ALA A 80 -15.73 -11.87 -1.95
CA ALA A 80 -14.57 -12.27 -1.19
C ALA A 80 -14.74 -11.94 0.31
N ILE A 81 -14.43 -12.90 1.15
CA ILE A 81 -14.24 -12.74 2.60
C ILE A 81 -12.73 -12.76 2.86
N ILE A 82 -12.23 -11.72 3.53
CA ILE A 82 -10.81 -11.48 3.77
C ILE A 82 -10.48 -11.64 5.25
N LYS A 83 -9.34 -12.29 5.54
CA LYS A 83 -8.78 -12.36 6.89
C LYS A 83 -7.27 -12.20 6.86
N LEU A 84 -6.73 -11.40 7.79
CA LEU A 84 -5.29 -11.32 8.02
C LEU A 84 -4.78 -12.60 8.67
N ALA A 85 -3.57 -13.03 8.32
CA ALA A 85 -2.96 -14.26 8.80
C ALA A 85 -1.44 -14.09 8.95
N ASP A 86 -0.81 -15.09 9.60
CA ASP A 86 0.61 -15.15 9.86
C ASP A 86 1.13 -14.00 10.75
N PHE A 87 0.71 -14.02 11.99
CA PHE A 87 1.15 -13.07 13.03
C PHE A 87 2.49 -13.46 13.69
N SER A 88 3.25 -14.39 13.09
CA SER A 88 4.53 -14.85 13.65
C SER A 88 5.53 -13.71 13.88
N LEU A 89 5.41 -12.65 13.12
CA LEU A 89 6.28 -11.48 13.16
C LEU A 89 5.64 -10.26 13.83
N ALA A 90 4.37 -10.35 14.20
CA ALA A 90 3.68 -9.27 14.89
C ALA A 90 4.38 -8.87 16.19
N ARG A 91 4.33 -7.58 16.53
CA ARG A 91 4.92 -7.01 17.73
C ARG A 91 3.98 -5.99 18.36
N GLU A 92 4.15 -5.80 19.66
CA GLU A 92 3.53 -4.67 20.35
C GLU A 92 4.18 -3.35 19.90
N THR A 93 3.38 -2.33 19.68
CA THR A 93 3.84 -0.99 19.28
C THR A 93 4.70 -0.32 20.35
N LYS A 94 4.58 -0.78 21.61
CA LYS A 94 5.36 -0.31 22.77
C LYS A 94 6.57 -1.21 23.07
N SER A 95 6.82 -2.25 22.24
CA SER A 95 8.01 -3.11 22.44
C SER A 95 9.30 -2.34 22.18
N ILE A 96 10.35 -2.73 22.88
CA ILE A 96 11.65 -2.05 22.80
C ILE A 96 12.42 -2.55 21.57
N PRO A 97 12.90 -1.66 20.68
CA PRO A 97 13.85 -2.02 19.62
C PRO A 97 15.15 -2.60 20.20
N PRO A 98 15.98 -3.37 19.45
CA PRO A 98 15.96 -3.50 18.00
C PRO A 98 15.02 -4.60 17.48
N TYR A 99 14.36 -4.31 16.36
CA TYR A 99 13.59 -5.32 15.64
C TYR A 99 14.49 -6.13 14.71
N THR A 100 14.12 -7.39 14.49
CA THR A 100 14.91 -8.35 13.71
C THR A 100 15.01 -7.93 12.24
N GLU A 101 16.20 -8.08 11.65
CA GLU A 101 16.40 -8.01 10.21
C GLU A 101 15.68 -9.18 9.51
N TYR A 102 15.06 -8.90 8.39
CA TYR A 102 14.10 -9.78 7.74
C TYR A 102 14.63 -10.49 6.51
N VAL A 103 14.29 -11.77 6.34
CA VAL A 103 14.61 -12.60 5.15
C VAL A 103 13.31 -13.00 4.43
N SER A 104 12.51 -12.04 3.97
CA SER A 104 11.25 -12.29 3.24
C SER A 104 11.15 -11.39 2.01
N THR A 105 10.15 -11.62 1.16
CA THR A 105 9.84 -10.79 -0.01
C THR A 105 9.86 -9.30 0.33
N ARG A 106 10.70 -8.52 -0.35
CA ARG A 106 10.93 -7.10 -0.03
C ARG A 106 9.92 -6.16 -0.66
N TRP A 107 9.10 -6.65 -1.58
CA TRP A 107 8.24 -5.85 -2.45
C TRP A 107 7.21 -4.99 -1.71
N TYR A 108 6.88 -5.38 -0.48
CA TYR A 108 5.88 -4.71 0.37
C TYR A 108 6.50 -3.98 1.56
N ARG A 109 7.84 -3.92 1.65
CA ARG A 109 8.52 -3.30 2.78
C ARG A 109 8.61 -1.81 2.65
N ALA A 110 8.35 -1.12 3.74
CA ALA A 110 8.53 0.32 3.86
C ALA A 110 10.02 0.72 3.71
N PRO A 111 10.30 1.89 3.12
CA PRO A 111 11.67 2.32 2.83
C PRO A 111 12.55 2.41 4.07
N GLU A 112 12.02 2.81 5.24
CA GLU A 112 12.77 2.83 6.50
C GLU A 112 13.23 1.43 6.93
N VAL A 113 12.42 0.40 6.68
CA VAL A 113 12.80 -1.00 6.96
C VAL A 113 13.86 -1.49 5.98
N LEU A 114 13.76 -1.09 4.71
CA LEU A 114 14.77 -1.39 3.70
C LEU A 114 16.11 -0.70 4.03
N LEU A 115 16.09 0.47 4.63
CA LEU A 115 17.27 1.20 5.09
C LEU A 115 17.71 0.79 6.50
N LEU A 116 17.29 -0.40 6.95
CA LEU A 116 17.70 -1.02 8.23
C LEU A 116 17.39 -0.16 9.46
N SER A 117 16.33 0.65 9.41
CA SER A 117 15.84 1.28 10.64
C SER A 117 15.49 0.19 11.64
N ARG A 118 15.91 0.41 12.87
CA ARG A 118 15.58 -0.47 14.00
C ARG A 118 14.45 0.08 14.87
N ASP A 119 14.00 1.29 14.54
CA ASP A 119 12.92 1.99 15.21
C ASP A 119 11.83 2.31 14.17
N TYR A 120 10.77 1.50 14.15
CA TYR A 120 9.61 1.64 13.29
C TYR A 120 8.37 1.06 13.98
N SER A 121 7.19 1.39 13.52
CA SER A 121 5.93 0.96 14.13
C SER A 121 4.85 0.67 13.07
N ASN A 122 3.58 0.73 13.46
CA ASN A 122 2.43 0.46 12.59
C ASN A 122 2.38 1.18 11.22
N PRO A 123 3.02 2.35 10.96
CA PRO A 123 3.06 2.90 9.60
C PRO A 123 3.64 1.96 8.53
N VAL A 124 4.51 1.01 8.90
CA VAL A 124 5.04 0.04 7.94
C VAL A 124 3.96 -0.89 7.36
N ASP A 125 2.91 -1.19 8.15
CA ASP A 125 1.75 -1.95 7.66
C ASP A 125 0.91 -1.13 6.69
N MET A 126 0.84 0.18 6.87
CA MET A 126 0.12 1.09 5.96
C MET A 126 0.84 1.22 4.62
N TRP A 127 2.18 1.26 4.63
CA TRP A 127 2.98 1.17 3.39
C TRP A 127 2.66 -0.11 2.63
N ALA A 128 2.73 -1.25 3.30
CA ALA A 128 2.43 -2.56 2.70
C ALA A 128 0.98 -2.61 2.17
N LEU A 129 0.02 -2.06 2.91
CA LEU A 129 -1.38 -1.95 2.46
C LEU A 129 -1.48 -1.17 1.15
N GLY A 130 -0.78 -0.05 1.01
CA GLY A 130 -0.75 0.75 -0.22
C GLY A 130 -0.18 -0.04 -1.41
N THR A 131 0.93 -0.77 -1.21
CA THR A 131 1.51 -1.62 -2.27
C THR A 131 0.60 -2.78 -2.67
N ILE A 132 -0.08 -3.42 -1.70
CA ILE A 132 -1.08 -4.46 -1.96
C ILE A 132 -2.27 -3.89 -2.74
N MET A 133 -2.73 -2.67 -2.39
CA MET A 133 -3.83 -2.02 -3.12
C MET A 133 -3.45 -1.76 -4.59
N ALA A 134 -2.24 -1.26 -4.84
CA ALA A 134 -1.75 -1.05 -6.20
C ALA A 134 -1.68 -2.38 -6.98
N GLU A 135 -1.24 -3.46 -6.33
CA GLU A 135 -1.20 -4.78 -6.95
C GLU A 135 -2.59 -5.35 -7.23
N LEU A 136 -3.58 -5.11 -6.37
CA LEU A 136 -4.98 -5.50 -6.62
C LEU A 136 -5.53 -4.84 -7.88
N VAL A 137 -5.20 -3.58 -8.12
CA VAL A 137 -5.64 -2.84 -9.30
C VAL A 137 -4.89 -3.28 -10.55
N ASN A 138 -3.56 -3.39 -10.46
CA ASN A 138 -2.69 -3.63 -11.62
C ASN A 138 -2.45 -5.11 -11.90
N LEU A 139 -2.80 -6.00 -10.98
CA LEU A 139 -2.50 -7.45 -10.99
C LEU A 139 -0.99 -7.76 -11.08
N GLN A 140 -0.15 -6.79 -10.76
CA GLN A 140 1.30 -6.89 -10.73
C GLN A 140 1.84 -6.13 -9.52
N PRO A 141 2.91 -6.62 -8.86
CA PRO A 141 3.56 -5.92 -7.78
C PRO A 141 3.99 -4.50 -8.18
N LEU A 142 3.83 -3.54 -7.29
CA LEU A 142 4.18 -2.14 -7.56
C LEU A 142 5.71 -1.95 -7.63
N PHE A 143 6.44 -2.56 -6.70
CA PHE A 143 7.90 -2.43 -6.57
C PHE A 143 8.58 -3.80 -6.57
N PRO A 144 8.73 -4.50 -7.72
CA PRO A 144 9.30 -5.84 -7.79
C PRO A 144 10.84 -5.81 -7.78
N GLY A 145 11.47 -5.40 -6.69
CA GLY A 145 12.93 -5.35 -6.55
C GLY A 145 13.56 -6.74 -6.44
N SER A 146 14.71 -6.91 -7.08
CA SER A 146 15.51 -8.15 -7.05
C SER A 146 16.30 -8.30 -5.74
N ASP A 147 16.77 -7.20 -5.20
CA ASP A 147 17.49 -7.12 -3.95
C ASP A 147 17.10 -5.85 -3.18
N GLN A 148 17.79 -5.55 -2.08
CA GLN A 148 17.45 -4.40 -1.22
C GLN A 148 17.74 -3.06 -1.87
N VAL A 149 18.83 -2.96 -2.63
CA VAL A 149 19.24 -1.74 -3.33
C VAL A 149 18.29 -1.46 -4.49
N ASP A 150 18.02 -2.47 -5.33
CA ASP A 150 17.06 -2.39 -6.44
C ASP A 150 15.65 -2.07 -5.93
N GLN A 151 15.25 -2.63 -4.77
CA GLN A 151 13.95 -2.34 -4.18
C GLN A 151 13.79 -0.84 -3.86
N VAL A 152 14.79 -0.23 -3.22
CA VAL A 152 14.77 1.22 -2.93
C VAL A 152 14.83 2.03 -4.22
N ALA A 153 15.64 1.61 -5.19
CA ALA A 153 15.71 2.29 -6.49
C ALA A 153 14.34 2.29 -7.20
N ARG A 154 13.61 1.17 -7.22
CA ARG A 154 12.27 1.07 -7.82
C ARG A 154 11.23 1.93 -7.10
N ILE A 155 11.34 2.07 -5.78
CA ILE A 155 10.51 3.01 -5.03
C ILE A 155 10.77 4.43 -5.50
N CYS A 156 12.06 4.81 -5.62
CA CYS A 156 12.42 6.13 -6.11
C CYS A 156 12.04 6.38 -7.57
N GLU A 157 12.10 5.37 -8.45
CA GLU A 157 11.64 5.49 -9.85
C GLU A 157 10.17 5.89 -9.95
N ILE A 158 9.33 5.44 -9.03
CA ILE A 158 7.90 5.72 -9.04
C ILE A 158 7.58 6.99 -8.24
N LEU A 159 8.08 7.09 -7.00
CA LEU A 159 7.74 8.17 -6.08
C LEU A 159 8.70 9.37 -6.14
N GLY A 160 9.79 9.27 -6.86
CA GLY A 160 10.89 10.23 -6.84
C GLY A 160 11.90 9.96 -5.74
N ASP A 161 13.09 10.56 -5.84
CA ASP A 161 14.06 10.55 -4.75
C ASP A 161 13.57 11.43 -3.58
N PRO A 162 14.01 11.20 -2.35
CA PRO A 162 13.56 11.94 -1.18
C PRO A 162 14.18 13.35 -1.16
N SER A 163 13.77 14.19 -2.08
CA SER A 163 14.17 15.59 -2.15
C SER A 163 13.03 16.48 -2.64
N ASP A 164 13.07 17.74 -2.26
CA ASP A 164 12.12 18.79 -2.67
C ASP A 164 12.64 19.66 -3.83
N LYS A 165 13.84 19.40 -4.32
CA LYS A 165 14.52 20.24 -5.32
C LYS A 165 13.87 20.27 -6.70
N TYR A 166 12.94 19.37 -6.99
CA TYR A 166 12.20 19.35 -8.25
C TYR A 166 11.01 20.31 -8.27
N GLY A 167 10.68 20.91 -7.11
CA GLY A 167 9.61 21.88 -7.00
C GLY A 167 8.22 21.26 -6.85
N ILE A 168 7.22 22.06 -7.15
CA ILE A 168 5.80 21.74 -7.04
C ILE A 168 5.18 21.84 -8.43
N ASP A 169 4.26 20.94 -8.77
CA ASP A 169 3.52 20.99 -10.04
C ASP A 169 2.36 22.02 -10.00
N ASP A 170 1.66 22.15 -11.13
CA ASP A 170 0.54 23.08 -11.29
C ASP A 170 -0.65 22.75 -10.36
N THR A 171 -0.68 21.55 -9.77
CA THR A 171 -1.70 21.12 -8.79
C THR A 171 -1.30 21.39 -7.34
N GLY A 172 -0.08 21.85 -7.10
CA GLY A 172 0.51 22.07 -5.79
C GLY A 172 1.13 20.81 -5.17
N SER A 173 1.30 19.75 -5.95
CA SER A 173 1.92 18.49 -5.52
C SER A 173 3.43 18.52 -5.75
N THR A 174 4.20 17.93 -4.84
CA THR A 174 5.66 17.84 -4.95
C THR A 174 6.06 16.96 -6.14
N ILE A 175 6.97 17.48 -6.99
CA ILE A 175 7.50 16.74 -8.15
C ILE A 175 8.73 15.93 -7.71
N GLY A 176 8.59 15.00 -6.88
CA GLY A 176 9.65 14.17 -6.30
C GLY A 176 9.09 13.47 -5.08
N GLY A 177 9.90 12.70 -4.40
CA GLY A 177 9.50 12.02 -3.18
C GLY A 177 9.29 12.95 -1.97
N GLY A 178 9.60 14.24 -2.11
CA GLY A 178 9.63 15.19 -1.00
C GLY A 178 10.84 14.99 -0.07
N ALA A 179 11.14 15.99 0.75
CA ALA A 179 12.26 15.91 1.68
C ALA A 179 12.00 14.87 2.79
N TRP A 180 12.94 13.95 2.97
CA TRP A 180 12.88 12.90 3.99
C TRP A 180 14.18 12.82 4.81
N ALA A 181 14.36 13.76 5.75
CA ALA A 181 15.59 13.89 6.54
C ALA A 181 15.97 12.62 7.31
N ASN A 182 14.98 11.85 7.80
CA ASN A 182 15.25 10.57 8.44
C ASN A 182 15.76 9.52 7.45
N GLY A 183 15.21 9.50 6.24
CA GLY A 183 15.68 8.62 5.16
C GLY A 183 17.12 8.89 4.76
N ASP A 184 17.48 10.16 4.61
CA ASP A 184 18.86 10.58 4.31
C ASP A 184 19.83 10.10 5.39
N ARG A 185 19.46 10.24 6.66
CA ARG A 185 20.26 9.77 7.79
C ARG A 185 20.42 8.24 7.78
N LEU A 186 19.33 7.51 7.53
CA LEU A 186 19.34 6.04 7.45
C LEU A 186 20.19 5.57 6.27
N ALA A 187 20.02 6.19 5.09
CA ALA A 187 20.80 5.89 3.90
C ALA A 187 22.30 6.09 4.13
N GLN A 188 22.69 7.22 4.73
CA GLN A 188 24.08 7.49 5.11
C GLN A 188 24.64 6.42 6.06
N ALA A 189 23.85 6.01 7.05
CA ALA A 189 24.29 5.00 8.03
C ALA A 189 24.57 3.63 7.40
N VAL A 190 23.87 3.28 6.31
CA VAL A 190 24.08 2.01 5.57
C VAL A 190 24.94 2.18 4.31
N GLY A 191 25.48 3.37 4.06
CA GLY A 191 26.30 3.65 2.88
C GLY A 191 25.51 3.66 1.55
N PHE A 192 24.20 3.87 1.62
CA PHE A 192 23.33 3.95 0.45
C PHE A 192 23.20 5.38 -0.06
N GLN A 193 23.14 5.55 -1.38
CA GLN A 193 22.85 6.83 -2.00
C GLN A 193 21.57 6.69 -2.83
N PHE A 194 20.59 7.54 -2.56
CA PHE A 194 19.37 7.57 -3.36
C PHE A 194 19.69 7.92 -4.82
N PRO A 195 19.11 7.17 -5.79
CA PRO A 195 19.21 7.57 -7.18
C PRO A 195 18.54 8.93 -7.34
N LYS A 196 19.16 9.82 -8.13
CA LYS A 196 18.58 11.13 -8.41
C LYS A 196 17.56 10.99 -9.54
N VAL A 197 16.34 10.70 -9.19
CA VAL A 197 15.25 10.49 -10.12
C VAL A 197 14.06 11.37 -9.76
N ARG A 198 13.53 12.03 -10.77
CA ARG A 198 12.23 12.69 -10.69
C ARG A 198 11.15 11.63 -10.66
N ALA A 199 10.10 11.81 -9.86
CA ALA A 199 8.97 10.91 -9.86
C ALA A 199 8.47 10.73 -11.30
N ILE A 200 8.53 9.50 -11.79
CA ILE A 200 7.73 9.09 -12.91
C ILE A 200 6.43 8.67 -12.25
N LEU A 201 5.49 9.60 -12.12
CA LEU A 201 4.12 9.21 -11.84
C LEU A 201 3.79 8.16 -12.91
N PRO A 202 3.64 6.88 -12.54
CA PRO A 202 3.21 5.92 -13.53
C PRO A 202 1.92 6.52 -14.05
N THR A 203 1.81 6.69 -15.36
CA THR A 203 0.51 6.64 -15.97
C THR A 203 0.04 5.23 -15.68
N ILE A 204 -0.45 5.00 -14.46
CA ILE A 204 -1.19 3.82 -14.10
C ILE A 204 -2.28 3.86 -15.13
N ARG A 205 -2.16 3.03 -16.16
CA ARG A 205 -3.23 2.84 -17.13
C ARG A 205 -4.37 2.23 -16.33
N VAL A 206 -5.11 3.14 -15.70
CA VAL A 206 -6.44 2.85 -15.25
C VAL A 206 -7.16 2.42 -16.50
N CYS A 207 -7.46 1.16 -16.58
CA CYS A 207 -8.56 0.75 -17.45
C CYS A 207 -9.67 1.74 -17.14
N SER A 208 -10.17 2.44 -18.12
CA SER A 208 -10.98 3.66 -18.11
C SER A 208 -12.21 3.73 -17.20
N ASN A 209 -12.31 2.88 -16.19
CA ASN A 209 -13.42 2.74 -15.25
C ASN A 209 -13.03 2.75 -13.76
N ALA A 210 -11.78 3.08 -13.39
CA ALA A 210 -11.31 2.93 -12.00
C ALA A 210 -10.58 4.18 -11.44
N ASP A 211 -10.84 5.39 -11.94
CA ASP A 211 -10.09 6.62 -11.63
C ASP A 211 -10.05 7.00 -10.13
N SER A 212 -11.08 6.66 -9.34
CA SER A 212 -11.13 7.08 -7.93
C SER A 212 -10.32 6.22 -6.95
N THR A 213 -10.02 4.97 -7.31
CA THR A 213 -9.36 4.02 -6.42
C THR A 213 -7.83 4.22 -6.38
N ILE A 214 -7.30 4.76 -7.47
CA ILE A 214 -5.84 4.95 -7.66
C ILE A 214 -5.35 6.21 -6.98
N ASP A 215 -6.11 7.30 -7.06
CA ASP A 215 -5.81 8.52 -6.31
C ASP A 215 -5.76 8.23 -4.80
N SER A 216 -6.61 7.30 -4.33
CA SER A 216 -6.60 6.86 -2.93
C SER A 216 -5.36 6.05 -2.57
N ALA A 217 -4.88 5.17 -3.46
CA ALA A 217 -3.68 4.37 -3.22
C ALA A 217 -2.40 5.21 -3.29
N GLN A 218 -2.32 6.15 -4.24
CA GLN A 218 -1.22 7.10 -4.34
C GLN A 218 -1.20 8.08 -3.16
N GLY A 219 -2.36 8.61 -2.77
CA GLY A 219 -2.52 9.43 -1.59
C GLY A 219 -2.10 8.70 -0.31
N LEU A 220 -2.41 7.40 -0.20
CA LEU A 220 -2.02 6.57 0.92
C LEU A 220 -0.50 6.33 0.96
N LEU A 221 0.12 5.99 -0.18
CA LEU A 221 1.57 5.81 -0.29
C LEU A 221 2.35 7.11 0.02
N LEU A 222 1.89 8.24 -0.49
CA LEU A 222 2.51 9.55 -0.24
C LEU A 222 2.30 10.02 1.21
N SER A 223 1.16 9.69 1.82
CA SER A 223 0.86 10.09 3.20
C SER A 223 1.68 9.35 4.25
N VAL A 224 2.18 8.15 3.93
CA VAL A 224 3.05 7.36 4.83
C VAL A 224 4.48 7.92 4.90
N GLN A 225 4.89 8.74 3.93
CA GLN A 225 6.21 9.40 3.94
C GLN A 225 6.29 10.65 4.84
N GLY A 226 5.15 11.15 5.35
CA GLY A 226 5.11 12.32 6.23
C GLY A 226 5.45 11.96 7.69
N ASP A 227 6.38 12.70 8.28
CA ASP A 227 6.70 12.63 9.70
C ASP A 227 5.48 13.06 10.55
N GLY A 228 4.73 12.11 11.08
CA GLY A 228 3.79 12.43 12.15
C GLY A 228 2.45 11.68 12.18
N PRO A 229 1.85 11.57 13.36
CA PRO A 229 0.60 10.85 13.62
C PRO A 229 -0.65 11.49 12.99
N ALA A 230 -0.54 12.67 12.36
CA ALA A 230 -1.67 13.44 11.85
C ALA A 230 -2.38 12.84 10.61
N VAL A 231 -1.80 11.86 9.95
CA VAL A 231 -2.37 11.25 8.74
C VAL A 231 -3.33 10.12 9.08
N VAL A 232 -3.09 9.41 10.17
CA VAL A 232 -3.96 8.32 10.64
C VAL A 232 -5.34 8.86 11.02
N ASP A 233 -5.41 10.04 11.65
CA ASP A 233 -6.69 10.66 12.07
C ASP A 233 -7.62 11.02 10.90
N ARG A 234 -7.10 11.31 9.72
CA ARG A 234 -7.93 11.65 8.55
C ARG A 234 -8.59 10.43 7.89
N LEU A 235 -8.03 9.25 8.04
CA LEU A 235 -8.59 8.01 7.50
C LEU A 235 -9.70 7.44 8.41
N TYR A 236 -9.77 7.89 9.66
CA TYR A 236 -10.67 7.37 10.69
C TYR A 236 -11.78 8.33 11.11
N THR A 237 -12.05 9.44 10.40
CA THR A 237 -13.25 10.22 10.66
C THR A 237 -14.48 9.37 10.40
N LYS A 238 -15.09 8.84 11.48
CA LYS A 238 -16.39 8.18 11.44
C LYS A 238 -17.39 9.09 10.70
N PRO A 239 -18.15 8.58 9.73
CA PRO A 239 -19.33 9.28 9.31
C PRO A 239 -20.25 9.40 10.53
N SER A 240 -20.61 10.63 10.89
CA SER A 240 -21.65 10.88 11.89
C SER A 240 -22.93 10.14 11.45
N MET A 241 -23.37 9.20 12.28
CA MET A 241 -24.70 8.64 12.14
C MET A 241 -25.71 9.78 12.36
N VAL A 242 -26.46 10.11 11.36
CA VAL A 242 -27.77 10.75 11.43
C VAL A 242 -28.76 9.75 10.87
#